data_fa52287630074644514cf0234ec8fe81
#
_entry.id   fa52287630074644514cf0234ec8fe81
#
_cell.length_a   1.000
_cell.length_b   1.000
_cell.length_c   1.000
_cell.angle_alpha   90.00
_cell.angle_beta   90.00
_cell.angle_gamma   90.00
#
_symmetry.space_group_name_H-M   'P 1'
#
loop_
_entity.id
_entity.type
_entity.pdbx_description
1 polymer ?
#
loop_
_entity_poly.entity_id
_entity_poly.type
_entity_poly.pdbx_seq_one_letter_code
_entity_poly.pdbx_strand_id
1 'polypeptide(L)'
;MLINSDKLSDSKTEQLQSIQQDHHDLAVCYAMKEEMCRLYELTDYQQSVTGWTKWFQAAKESEIPALVRFAVQKEKRLPGLAAHAIYSISTGKLEGFNNKIKVAKRIGYGYRDNDFFFTLIRYLSIPFVRSPSHKKIVMNQIMTVVLYNDNITR
;
A
#
# COMPACT_ATOMS: atom_id res chain seq x y z
N MET A 1 0.65 1.03 -11.35
CA MET A 1 -0.08 0.12 -10.44
C MET A 1 -0.77 -0.93 -11.30
N LEU A 2 -0.45 -2.21 -11.13
CA LEU A 2 -1.08 -3.29 -11.89
C LEU A 2 -2.51 -3.49 -11.35
N ILE A 3 -3.49 -3.35 -12.24
CA ILE A 3 -4.90 -3.52 -11.92
C ILE A 3 -5.22 -5.03 -11.97
N ASN A 4 -6.04 -5.53 -11.06
CA ASN A 4 -6.50 -6.92 -11.10
C ASN A 4 -7.42 -7.14 -12.32
N SER A 5 -7.42 -8.38 -12.88
CA SER A 5 -8.24 -8.77 -14.03
C SER A 5 -9.70 -8.42 -13.87
N ASP A 6 -10.26 -8.62 -12.68
CA ASP A 6 -11.68 -8.37 -12.37
C ASP A 6 -12.11 -6.90 -12.47
N LYS A 7 -11.15 -5.98 -12.59
CA LYS A 7 -11.39 -4.52 -12.67
C LYS A 7 -11.04 -3.93 -14.03
N LEU A 8 -10.72 -4.76 -15.01
CA LEU A 8 -10.42 -4.33 -16.35
C LEU A 8 -11.72 -4.18 -17.18
N SER A 9 -11.78 -3.13 -18.04
CA SER A 9 -12.82 -3.03 -19.06
C SER A 9 -12.51 -4.00 -20.22
N ASP A 10 -13.54 -4.42 -20.94
CA ASP A 10 -13.42 -5.41 -22.02
C ASP A 10 -12.35 -5.04 -23.07
N SER A 11 -12.31 -3.78 -23.50
CA SER A 11 -11.30 -3.28 -24.45
C SER A 11 -9.86 -3.38 -23.94
N LYS A 12 -9.64 -3.21 -22.63
CA LYS A 12 -8.32 -3.36 -21.99
C LYS A 12 -7.94 -4.82 -21.82
N THR A 13 -8.93 -5.68 -21.65
CA THR A 13 -8.73 -7.12 -21.57
C THR A 13 -8.25 -7.68 -22.90
N GLU A 14 -8.84 -7.25 -24.03
CA GLU A 14 -8.41 -7.63 -25.37
C GLU A 14 -6.97 -7.16 -25.67
N GLN A 15 -6.67 -5.91 -25.32
CA GLN A 15 -5.30 -5.38 -25.48
C GLN A 15 -4.29 -6.17 -24.64
N LEU A 16 -4.65 -6.54 -23.41
CA LEU A 16 -3.80 -7.33 -22.55
C LEU A 16 -3.55 -8.72 -23.11
N GLN A 17 -4.58 -9.37 -23.64
CA GLN A 17 -4.46 -10.69 -24.29
C GLN A 17 -3.54 -10.64 -25.52
N SER A 18 -3.67 -9.62 -26.36
CA SER A 18 -2.79 -9.41 -27.50
C SER A 18 -1.32 -9.29 -27.07
N ILE A 19 -1.04 -8.45 -26.08
CA ILE A 19 0.32 -8.27 -25.57
C ILE A 19 0.87 -9.56 -24.93
N GLN A 20 0.03 -10.34 -24.27
CA GLN A 20 0.44 -11.61 -23.66
C GLN A 20 0.75 -12.69 -24.70
N GLN A 21 0.08 -12.67 -25.86
CA GLN A 21 0.38 -13.57 -26.97
C GLN A 21 1.74 -13.27 -27.61
N ASP A 22 2.11 -12.00 -27.67
CA ASP A 22 3.38 -11.56 -28.27
C ASP A 22 4.59 -11.72 -27.33
N HIS A 23 4.34 -11.71 -26.00
CA HIS A 23 5.38 -11.71 -24.96
C HIS A 23 5.17 -12.78 -23.91
N HIS A 24 5.77 -13.96 -24.10
CA HIS A 24 5.64 -15.10 -23.19
C HIS A 24 6.02 -14.77 -21.73
N ASP A 25 7.14 -14.11 -21.50
CA ASP A 25 7.60 -13.75 -20.15
C ASP A 25 6.63 -12.83 -19.43
N LEU A 26 5.98 -11.93 -20.18
CA LEU A 26 4.96 -11.05 -19.62
C LEU A 26 3.70 -11.83 -19.25
N ALA A 27 3.31 -12.80 -20.06
CA ALA A 27 2.18 -13.67 -19.75
C ALA A 27 2.42 -14.48 -18.47
N VAL A 28 3.62 -15.06 -18.32
CA VAL A 28 4.04 -15.78 -17.12
C VAL A 28 4.01 -14.86 -15.89
N CYS A 29 4.62 -13.68 -15.98
CA CYS A 29 4.61 -12.69 -14.87
C CYS A 29 3.19 -12.28 -14.48
N TYR A 30 2.30 -12.13 -15.46
CA TYR A 30 0.91 -11.78 -15.20
C TYR A 30 0.17 -12.93 -14.48
N ALA A 31 0.30 -14.16 -14.95
CA ALA A 31 -0.29 -15.34 -14.30
C ALA A 31 0.22 -15.50 -12.86
N MET A 32 1.52 -15.33 -12.65
CA MET A 32 2.13 -15.39 -11.33
C MET A 32 1.65 -14.26 -10.40
N LYS A 33 1.38 -13.08 -10.95
CA LYS A 33 0.76 -11.97 -10.19
C LYS A 33 -0.68 -12.29 -9.80
N GLU A 34 -1.48 -12.83 -10.69
CA GLU A 34 -2.87 -13.23 -10.38
C GLU A 34 -2.91 -14.30 -9.29
N GLU A 35 -2.04 -15.32 -9.39
CA GLU A 35 -1.93 -16.36 -8.36
C GLU A 35 -1.50 -15.77 -7.02
N MET A 36 -0.56 -14.84 -7.00
CA MET A 36 -0.16 -14.13 -5.79
C MET A 36 -1.36 -13.40 -5.15
N CYS A 37 -2.23 -12.77 -5.94
CA CYS A 37 -3.44 -12.11 -5.43
C CYS A 37 -4.37 -13.11 -4.75
N ARG A 38 -4.57 -14.31 -5.34
CA ARG A 38 -5.40 -15.39 -4.74
C ARG A 38 -4.82 -15.89 -3.43
N LEU A 39 -3.49 -15.99 -3.32
CA LEU A 39 -2.82 -16.39 -2.07
C LEU A 39 -3.09 -15.41 -0.92
N TYR A 40 -3.25 -14.12 -1.22
CA TYR A 40 -3.63 -13.12 -0.21
C TYR A 40 -5.10 -13.21 0.23
N GLU A 41 -5.96 -13.89 -0.52
CA GLU A 41 -7.37 -14.10 -0.18
C GLU A 41 -7.58 -15.32 0.71
N LEU A 42 -6.55 -16.18 0.88
CA LEU A 42 -6.62 -17.34 1.74
C LEU A 42 -6.83 -16.95 3.21
N THR A 43 -7.66 -17.70 3.90
CA THR A 43 -7.99 -17.49 5.32
C THR A 43 -7.42 -18.59 6.24
N ASP A 44 -6.83 -19.63 5.66
CA ASP A 44 -6.17 -20.71 6.39
C ASP A 44 -4.65 -20.59 6.31
N TYR A 45 -3.98 -20.65 7.46
CA TYR A 45 -2.55 -20.49 7.56
C TYR A 45 -1.77 -21.58 6.83
N GLN A 46 -2.17 -22.85 6.99
CA GLN A 46 -1.45 -23.97 6.40
C GLN A 46 -1.58 -23.99 4.87
N GLN A 47 -2.79 -23.67 4.38
CA GLN A 47 -3.01 -23.51 2.94
C GLN A 47 -2.18 -22.36 2.39
N SER A 48 -2.08 -21.24 3.13
CA SER A 48 -1.28 -20.09 2.76
C SER A 48 0.21 -20.44 2.70
N VAL A 49 0.76 -21.12 3.70
CA VAL A 49 2.17 -21.58 3.69
C VAL A 49 2.43 -22.47 2.49
N THR A 50 1.57 -23.44 2.26
CA THR A 50 1.72 -24.40 1.14
C THR A 50 1.62 -23.67 -0.21
N GLY A 51 0.66 -22.77 -0.36
CA GLY A 51 0.45 -21.99 -1.57
C GLY A 51 1.63 -21.10 -1.88
N TRP A 52 2.13 -20.33 -0.91
CA TRP A 52 3.31 -19.49 -1.08
C TRP A 52 4.57 -20.29 -1.41
N THR A 53 4.77 -21.45 -0.79
CA THR A 53 5.92 -22.33 -1.09
C THR A 53 5.89 -22.80 -2.55
N LYS A 54 4.74 -23.24 -3.04
CA LYS A 54 4.54 -23.64 -4.44
C LYS A 54 4.76 -22.45 -5.38
N TRP A 55 4.26 -21.27 -5.01
CA TRP A 55 4.42 -20.06 -5.79
C TRP A 55 5.90 -19.67 -5.94
N PHE A 56 6.68 -19.71 -4.85
CA PHE A 56 8.12 -19.43 -4.89
C PHE A 56 8.87 -20.42 -5.75
N GLN A 57 8.51 -21.69 -5.69
CA GLN A 57 9.12 -22.72 -6.53
C GLN A 57 8.82 -22.46 -8.01
N ALA A 58 7.57 -22.26 -8.39
CA ALA A 58 7.16 -21.94 -9.75
C ALA A 58 7.85 -20.66 -10.27
N ALA A 59 7.97 -19.63 -9.42
CA ALA A 59 8.67 -18.40 -9.77
C ALA A 59 10.16 -18.63 -10.05
N LYS A 60 10.82 -19.52 -9.33
CA LYS A 60 12.24 -19.88 -9.56
C LYS A 60 12.40 -20.70 -10.83
N GLU A 61 11.46 -21.62 -11.11
CA GLU A 61 11.45 -22.47 -12.28
C GLU A 61 11.11 -21.71 -13.59
N SER A 62 10.53 -20.52 -13.48
CA SER A 62 10.21 -19.67 -14.64
C SER A 62 11.45 -19.15 -15.39
N GLU A 63 12.63 -19.20 -14.78
CA GLU A 63 13.91 -18.68 -15.29
C GLU A 63 13.89 -17.17 -15.62
N ILE A 64 12.79 -16.45 -15.35
CA ILE A 64 12.69 -15.00 -15.57
C ILE A 64 13.47 -14.29 -14.44
N PRO A 65 14.59 -13.59 -14.73
CA PRO A 65 15.51 -13.11 -13.69
C PRO A 65 14.88 -12.15 -12.69
N ALA A 66 13.91 -11.36 -13.14
CA ALA A 66 13.19 -10.42 -12.26
C ALA A 66 12.27 -11.16 -11.27
N LEU A 67 11.56 -12.19 -11.75
CA LEU A 67 10.65 -13.01 -10.95
C LEU A 67 11.41 -13.88 -9.96
N VAL A 68 12.52 -14.48 -10.38
CA VAL A 68 13.41 -15.27 -9.51
C VAL A 68 13.95 -14.42 -8.36
N ARG A 69 14.48 -13.22 -8.66
CA ARG A 69 14.98 -12.30 -7.62
C ARG A 69 13.90 -11.90 -6.64
N PHE A 70 12.70 -11.60 -7.13
CA PHE A 70 11.55 -11.28 -6.31
C PHE A 70 11.18 -12.45 -5.37
N ALA A 71 11.10 -13.67 -5.92
CA ALA A 71 10.78 -14.87 -5.16
C ALA A 71 11.79 -15.14 -4.03
N VAL A 72 13.09 -15.10 -4.33
CA VAL A 72 14.16 -15.28 -3.33
C VAL A 72 14.10 -14.25 -2.19
N GLN A 73 13.79 -12.99 -2.54
CA GLN A 73 13.63 -11.95 -1.52
C GLN A 73 12.41 -12.17 -0.63
N LYS A 74 11.27 -12.58 -1.21
CA LYS A 74 10.01 -12.72 -0.49
C LYS A 74 9.91 -14.02 0.30
N GLU A 75 10.54 -15.08 -0.16
CA GLU A 75 10.59 -16.36 0.55
C GLU A 75 11.14 -16.22 1.97
N LYS A 76 12.13 -15.35 2.19
CA LYS A 76 12.65 -15.04 3.53
C LYS A 76 11.59 -14.47 4.49
N ARG A 77 10.46 -14.00 3.96
CA ARG A 77 9.35 -13.44 4.72
C ARG A 77 8.11 -14.32 4.71
N LEU A 78 8.26 -15.60 4.34
CA LEU A 78 7.15 -16.56 4.27
C LEU A 78 6.26 -16.57 5.52
N PRO A 79 6.80 -16.57 6.77
CA PRO A 79 5.94 -16.54 7.95
C PRO A 79 5.05 -15.29 8.03
N GLY A 80 5.58 -14.13 7.64
CA GLY A 80 4.81 -12.89 7.60
C GLY A 80 3.76 -12.86 6.48
N LEU A 81 4.05 -13.45 5.33
CA LEU A 81 3.09 -13.58 4.23
C LEU A 81 1.95 -14.52 4.61
N ALA A 82 2.27 -15.66 5.20
CA ALA A 82 1.27 -16.64 5.64
C ALA A 82 0.43 -16.11 6.81
N ALA A 83 1.00 -15.30 7.70
CA ALA A 83 0.27 -14.67 8.80
C ALA A 83 -0.86 -13.75 8.31
N HIS A 84 -0.81 -13.24 7.07
CA HIS A 84 -1.89 -12.47 6.47
C HIS A 84 -3.21 -13.26 6.41
N ALA A 85 -3.14 -14.58 6.26
CA ALA A 85 -4.31 -15.45 6.24
C ALA A 85 -5.10 -15.42 7.57
N ILE A 86 -4.40 -15.19 8.69
CA ILE A 86 -5.01 -15.06 10.03
C ILE A 86 -5.33 -13.59 10.32
N TYR A 87 -4.39 -12.71 9.99
CA TYR A 87 -4.47 -11.27 10.29
C TYR A 87 -4.59 -10.49 8.98
N SER A 88 -5.80 -10.29 8.47
CA SER A 88 -6.05 -9.49 7.26
C SER A 88 -5.84 -8.00 7.51
N ILE A 89 -4.56 -7.59 7.67
CA ILE A 89 -4.21 -6.19 7.90
C ILE A 89 -4.18 -5.46 6.56
N SER A 90 -5.17 -4.61 6.34
CA SER A 90 -5.20 -3.72 5.18
C SER A 90 -4.24 -2.56 5.34
N THR A 91 -3.49 -2.24 4.28
CA THR A 91 -2.65 -1.03 4.21
C THR A 91 -3.48 0.27 4.08
N GLY A 92 -4.80 0.17 3.92
CA GLY A 92 -5.68 1.32 3.72
C GLY A 92 -5.60 2.37 4.83
N LYS A 93 -5.44 1.95 6.10
CA LYS A 93 -5.23 2.88 7.21
C LYS A 93 -3.92 3.64 7.08
N LEU A 94 -2.85 2.96 6.68
CA LEU A 94 -1.54 3.56 6.47
C LEU A 94 -1.54 4.50 5.25
N GLU A 95 -2.20 4.10 4.18
CA GLU A 95 -2.38 4.92 2.98
C GLU A 95 -3.19 6.18 3.30
N GLY A 96 -4.30 6.05 4.03
CA GLY A 96 -5.09 7.18 4.50
C GLY A 96 -4.27 8.13 5.39
N PHE A 97 -3.43 7.60 6.26
CA PHE A 97 -2.53 8.40 7.09
C PHE A 97 -1.45 9.12 6.25
N ASN A 98 -0.81 8.42 5.32
CA ASN A 98 0.16 9.02 4.41
C ASN A 98 -0.46 10.15 3.56
N ASN A 99 -1.72 10.01 3.17
CA ASN A 99 -2.43 11.08 2.48
C ASN A 99 -2.66 12.30 3.38
N LYS A 100 -2.97 12.12 4.67
CA LYS A 100 -3.07 13.23 5.63
C LYS A 100 -1.73 13.97 5.75
N ILE A 101 -0.62 13.24 5.83
CA ILE A 101 0.74 13.84 5.87
C ILE A 101 1.00 14.66 4.60
N LYS A 102 0.68 14.11 3.42
CA LYS A 102 0.84 14.83 2.15
C LYS A 102 0.01 16.11 2.09
N VAL A 103 -1.23 16.07 2.59
CA VAL A 103 -2.10 17.25 2.67
C VAL A 103 -1.52 18.28 3.64
N ALA A 104 -1.10 17.87 4.84
CA ALA A 104 -0.46 18.75 5.81
C ALA A 104 0.77 19.46 5.22
N LYS A 105 1.66 18.72 4.56
CA LYS A 105 2.81 19.28 3.85
C LYS A 105 2.43 20.32 2.79
N ARG A 106 1.37 20.07 2.05
CA ARG A 106 0.90 20.96 0.99
C ARG A 106 0.31 22.26 1.56
N ILE A 107 -0.49 22.17 2.62
CA ILE A 107 -1.10 23.33 3.28
C ILE A 107 -0.02 24.24 3.88
N GLY A 108 1.03 23.67 4.49
CA GLY A 108 2.11 24.44 5.09
C GLY A 108 3.19 24.92 4.09
N TYR A 109 3.04 24.70 2.80
CA TYR A 109 4.06 25.00 1.78
C TYR A 109 5.48 24.51 2.15
N GLY A 110 5.55 23.49 2.98
CA GLY A 110 6.75 23.00 3.64
C GLY A 110 6.88 23.57 5.06
N TYR A 111 7.52 22.79 5.93
CA TYR A 111 7.76 23.18 7.32
C TYR A 111 9.27 23.41 7.52
N ARG A 112 9.64 24.58 8.00
CA ARG A 112 11.04 24.90 8.39
C ARG A 112 11.43 24.18 9.66
N ASP A 113 10.47 24.06 10.60
CA ASP A 113 10.66 23.42 11.89
C ASP A 113 10.23 21.94 11.79
N ASN A 114 11.19 21.05 11.88
CA ASN A 114 10.97 19.61 11.85
C ASN A 114 10.24 19.12 13.11
N ASP A 115 10.51 19.70 14.28
CA ASP A 115 9.90 19.27 15.55
C ASP A 115 8.41 19.62 15.57
N PHE A 116 8.07 20.80 15.06
CA PHE A 116 6.68 21.19 14.85
C PHE A 116 6.00 20.23 13.85
N PHE A 117 6.65 19.92 12.74
CA PHE A 117 6.08 19.02 11.74
C PHE A 117 5.84 17.60 12.30
N PHE A 118 6.79 17.06 13.06
CA PHE A 118 6.61 15.76 13.70
C PHE A 118 5.54 15.76 14.78
N THR A 119 5.40 16.86 15.50
CA THR A 119 4.31 17.05 16.48
C THR A 119 2.96 17.06 15.78
N LEU A 120 2.84 17.75 14.64
CA LEU A 120 1.64 17.75 13.82
C LEU A 120 1.31 16.34 13.29
N ILE A 121 2.31 15.57 12.81
CA ILE A 121 2.12 14.20 12.35
C ILE A 121 1.60 13.31 13.51
N ARG A 122 2.19 13.40 14.69
CA ARG A 122 1.72 12.67 15.88
C ARG A 122 0.27 13.00 16.18
N TYR A 123 -0.09 14.28 16.16
CA TYR A 123 -1.47 14.73 16.37
C TYR A 123 -2.43 14.17 15.31
N LEU A 124 -2.06 14.16 14.03
CA LEU A 124 -2.84 13.59 12.95
C LEU A 124 -2.99 12.06 13.04
N SER A 125 -2.11 11.39 13.78
CA SER A 125 -2.18 9.94 13.99
C SER A 125 -3.20 9.53 15.07
N ILE A 126 -3.60 10.45 15.95
CA ILE A 126 -4.58 10.17 17.01
C ILE A 126 -5.94 9.92 16.37
N PRO A 127 -6.60 8.77 16.67
CA PRO A 127 -7.93 8.50 16.17
C PRO A 127 -8.93 9.52 16.71
N PHE A 128 -9.58 10.27 15.84
CA PHE A 128 -10.65 11.17 16.23
C PHE A 128 -11.88 10.40 16.67
N VAL A 129 -12.31 10.63 17.90
CA VAL A 129 -13.69 10.32 18.31
C VAL A 129 -14.61 11.20 17.47
N ARG A 130 -15.53 10.57 16.72
CA ARG A 130 -16.45 11.24 15.78
C ARG A 130 -17.44 12.16 16.49
N SER A 131 -17.00 13.33 16.94
CA SER A 131 -17.90 14.40 17.35
C SER A 131 -17.82 15.55 16.31
N PRO A 132 -18.94 15.98 15.72
CA PRO A 132 -18.95 17.10 14.77
C PRO A 132 -18.40 18.41 15.34
N SER A 133 -18.58 18.63 16.66
CA SER A 133 -18.06 19.79 17.39
C SER A 133 -16.54 19.75 17.55
N HIS A 134 -15.95 18.56 17.69
CA HIS A 134 -14.50 18.39 17.86
C HIS A 134 -13.70 18.76 16.59
N LYS A 135 -14.26 18.52 15.40
CA LYS A 135 -13.62 18.89 14.13
C LYS A 135 -13.40 20.40 14.00
N LYS A 136 -14.35 21.22 14.45
CA LYS A 136 -14.24 22.69 14.39
C LYS A 136 -13.19 23.23 15.36
N ILE A 137 -13.14 22.70 16.58
CA ILE A 137 -12.20 23.13 17.62
C ILE A 137 -10.76 22.85 17.18
N VAL A 138 -10.50 21.67 16.63
CA VAL A 138 -9.18 21.24 16.19
C VAL A 138 -8.68 22.02 14.98
N MET A 139 -9.54 22.24 13.98
CA MET A 139 -9.16 23.07 12.82
C MET A 139 -8.84 24.51 13.27
N ASN A 140 -9.62 25.07 14.20
CA ASN A 140 -9.35 26.41 14.71
C ASN A 140 -8.05 26.46 15.51
N GLN A 141 -7.72 25.46 16.32
CA GLN A 141 -6.45 25.38 17.04
C GLN A 141 -5.25 25.27 16.11
N ILE A 142 -5.33 24.43 15.05
CA ILE A 142 -4.26 24.33 14.05
C ILE A 142 -4.10 25.66 13.31
N MET A 143 -5.20 26.30 12.90
CA MET A 143 -5.15 27.60 12.25
C MET A 143 -4.57 28.68 13.16
N THR A 144 -4.91 28.68 14.45
CA THR A 144 -4.38 29.63 15.43
C THR A 144 -2.87 29.48 15.60
N VAL A 145 -2.35 28.23 15.67
CA VAL A 145 -0.92 27.95 15.80
C VAL A 145 -0.16 28.32 14.52
N VAL A 146 -0.73 28.07 13.35
CA VAL A 146 -0.12 28.46 12.06
C VAL A 146 -0.05 30.00 11.96
N LEU A 147 -1.12 30.70 12.27
CA LEU A 147 -1.18 32.17 12.22
C LEU A 147 -0.31 32.83 13.31
N TYR A 148 -0.13 32.20 14.45
CA TYR A 148 0.75 32.71 15.52
C TYR A 148 2.22 32.65 15.14
N ASN A 149 2.65 31.57 14.45
CA ASN A 149 4.03 31.44 13.98
C ASN A 149 4.36 32.39 12.82
N ASP A 150 3.39 32.74 11.97
CA ASP A 150 3.59 33.73 10.90
C ASP A 150 3.80 35.15 11.43
N ASN A 151 3.31 35.45 12.66
CA ASN A 151 3.52 36.75 13.32
C ASN A 151 4.84 36.88 14.10
N ILE A 152 5.55 35.77 14.36
CA ILE A 152 6.86 35.79 15.06
C ILE A 152 8.03 35.93 14.05
N THR A 153 7.76 35.74 12.77
CA THR A 153 8.78 35.76 11.69
C THR A 153 8.77 37.06 10.86
N ARG A 154 8.06 38.08 11.33
CA ARG A 154 8.17 39.47 10.85
C ARG A 154 8.87 40.31 11.94
#